data_9eb49096600e4c09754ab38f740e8209
#
_entry.id   9eb49096600e4c09754ab38f740e8209
#
_cell.length_a   1.000
_cell.length_b   1.000
_cell.length_c   1.000
_cell.angle_alpha   90.00
_cell.angle_beta   90.00
_cell.angle_gamma   90.00
#
_symmetry.space_group_name_H-M   'P 1'
#
loop_
_entity.id
_entity.type
_entity.pdbx_description
1 polymer ?
#
loop_
_entity_poly.entity_id
_entity_poly.type
_entity_poly.pdbx_seq_one_letter_code
_entity_poly.pdbx_strand_id
1 'polypeptide(L)'
;MIYKEHTNMKSKNTICLWFDKDAQEAARFYAGTFPDSKVTAIHQAPGDYPGGKKGDVLTVEFTVLGIPCVGINGGPTFRHSEAFSFQIATDSQEETDRYWNAIVGNGGEESACGWCKDRWGLSWQITPRALTDAMAAGAPRPSVPSTP
;
A
#
# COMPACT_ATOMS: atom_id res chain seq x y z
N MET A 1 10.26 -29.88 -10.57
CA MET A 1 10.55 -28.99 -11.67
C MET A 1 10.87 -27.60 -11.20
N ILE A 2 11.94 -27.06 -11.68
CA ILE A 2 12.53 -25.77 -11.27
C ILE A 2 11.53 -24.62 -11.38
N TYR A 3 10.67 -24.60 -12.38
CA TYR A 3 9.69 -23.54 -12.59
C TYR A 3 8.58 -23.48 -11.55
N LYS A 4 8.18 -24.60 -10.97
CA LYS A 4 7.19 -24.62 -9.89
C LYS A 4 7.75 -24.05 -8.60
N GLU A 5 9.02 -24.26 -8.34
CA GLU A 5 9.70 -23.70 -7.18
C GLU A 5 9.79 -22.17 -7.29
N HIS A 6 10.08 -21.64 -8.47
CA HIS A 6 10.11 -20.20 -8.70
C HIS A 6 8.75 -19.54 -8.52
N THR A 7 7.64 -20.17 -8.98
CA THR A 7 6.29 -19.63 -8.83
C THR A 7 5.78 -19.67 -7.40
N ASN A 8 6.35 -20.53 -6.54
CA ASN A 8 5.98 -20.67 -5.13
C ASN A 8 6.94 -19.94 -4.19
N MET A 9 7.96 -19.29 -4.71
CA MET A 9 8.89 -18.53 -3.88
C MET A 9 8.21 -17.30 -3.33
N LYS A 10 8.22 -17.19 -2.00
CA LYS A 10 7.80 -15.97 -1.34
C LYS A 10 8.74 -14.83 -1.67
N SER A 11 8.19 -13.63 -1.85
CA SER A 11 8.99 -12.42 -1.98
C SER A 11 9.91 -12.26 -0.77
N LYS A 12 11.15 -11.88 -1.02
CA LYS A 12 12.13 -11.60 0.04
C LYS A 12 12.00 -10.18 0.57
N ASN A 13 11.18 -9.35 -0.07
CA ASN A 13 10.99 -7.96 0.31
C ASN A 13 9.50 -7.72 0.50
N THR A 14 9.11 -7.38 1.72
CA THR A 14 7.72 -7.10 2.09
C THR A 14 7.64 -5.72 2.71
N ILE A 15 6.65 -4.95 2.31
CA ILE A 15 6.40 -3.64 2.90
C ILE A 15 5.72 -3.85 4.25
N CYS A 16 6.34 -3.36 5.32
CA CYS A 16 5.78 -3.42 6.66
C CYS A 16 5.14 -2.08 7.02
N LEU A 17 3.88 -2.11 7.41
CA LEU A 17 3.09 -0.93 7.75
C LEU A 17 2.68 -1.02 9.21
N TRP A 18 2.99 0.04 9.98
CA TRP A 18 2.66 0.13 11.38
C TRP A 18 1.24 0.63 11.58
N PHE A 19 0.48 -0.02 12.47
CA PHE A 19 -0.86 0.41 12.88
C PHE A 19 -0.96 0.38 14.40
N ASP A 20 -1.85 1.17 14.95
CA ASP A 20 -2.14 1.11 16.39
C ASP A 20 -2.90 -0.19 16.73
N LYS A 21 -4.08 -0.40 16.13
CA LYS A 21 -4.91 -1.60 16.37
C LYS A 21 -5.58 -2.10 15.10
N ASP A 22 -5.44 -1.36 14.02
CA ASP A 22 -6.35 -1.42 12.87
C ASP A 22 -5.77 -2.15 11.66
N ALA A 23 -4.67 -2.91 11.83
CA ALA A 23 -4.02 -3.59 10.71
C ALA A 23 -4.99 -4.47 9.93
N GLN A 24 -5.85 -5.21 10.62
CA GLN A 24 -6.81 -6.10 9.98
C GLN A 24 -7.90 -5.33 9.23
N GLU A 25 -8.44 -4.29 9.82
CA GLU A 25 -9.43 -3.43 9.19
C GLU A 25 -8.85 -2.73 7.96
N ALA A 26 -7.65 -2.18 8.09
CA ALA A 26 -6.96 -1.53 6.98
C ALA A 26 -6.68 -2.50 5.83
N ALA A 27 -6.15 -3.68 6.13
CA ALA A 27 -5.87 -4.70 5.12
C ALA A 27 -7.13 -5.12 4.38
N ARG A 28 -8.23 -5.30 5.07
CA ARG A 28 -9.53 -5.62 4.47
C ARG A 28 -10.04 -4.49 3.57
N PHE A 29 -9.85 -3.27 3.99
CA PHE A 29 -10.23 -2.11 3.19
C PHE A 29 -9.42 -2.07 1.88
N TYR A 30 -8.12 -2.27 1.93
CA TYR A 30 -7.28 -2.29 0.73
C TYR A 30 -7.66 -3.46 -0.19
N ALA A 31 -7.89 -4.63 0.38
CA ALA A 31 -8.30 -5.81 -0.38
C ALA A 31 -9.64 -5.61 -1.08
N GLY A 32 -10.57 -4.90 -0.47
CA GLY A 32 -11.87 -4.59 -1.05
C GLY A 32 -11.88 -3.43 -2.04
N THR A 33 -10.85 -2.59 -1.98
CA THR A 33 -10.75 -1.38 -2.81
C THR A 33 -10.02 -1.63 -4.13
N PHE A 34 -8.94 -2.39 -4.09
CA PHE A 34 -8.06 -2.58 -5.26
C PHE A 34 -8.16 -4.00 -5.80
N PRO A 35 -8.02 -4.19 -7.12
CA PRO A 35 -7.90 -5.52 -7.70
C PRO A 35 -6.56 -6.16 -7.30
N ASP A 36 -6.45 -7.47 -7.44
CA ASP A 36 -5.25 -8.24 -7.10
C ASP A 36 -4.72 -7.89 -5.70
N SER A 37 -5.64 -7.77 -4.75
CA SER A 37 -5.37 -7.37 -3.38
C SER A 37 -6.20 -8.23 -2.45
N LYS A 38 -5.56 -8.87 -1.48
CA LYS A 38 -6.24 -9.79 -0.57
C LYS A 38 -5.49 -9.91 0.76
N VAL A 39 -6.22 -10.26 1.80
CA VAL A 39 -5.64 -10.66 3.08
C VAL A 39 -5.22 -12.13 2.95
N THR A 40 -3.96 -12.43 3.20
CA THR A 40 -3.41 -13.77 3.01
C THR A 40 -3.17 -14.52 4.31
N ALA A 41 -2.92 -13.83 5.42
CA ALA A 41 -2.72 -14.48 6.71
C ALA A 41 -2.95 -13.49 7.86
N ILE A 42 -3.43 -14.01 8.98
CA ILE A 42 -3.61 -13.25 10.22
C ILE A 42 -2.93 -14.03 11.33
N HIS A 43 -2.05 -13.37 12.08
CA HIS A 43 -1.31 -13.98 13.16
C HIS A 43 -1.62 -13.30 14.48
N GLN A 44 -1.94 -14.11 15.48
CA GLN A 44 -2.20 -13.65 16.83
C GLN A 44 -0.90 -13.58 17.63
N ALA A 45 -0.87 -12.66 18.60
CA ALA A 45 0.28 -12.52 19.48
C ALA A 45 0.43 -13.76 20.37
N PRO A 46 1.63 -14.37 20.42
CA PRO A 46 1.88 -15.55 21.26
C PRO A 46 2.02 -15.22 22.75
N GLY A 47 2.17 -13.94 23.07
CA GLY A 47 2.27 -13.41 24.43
C GLY A 47 2.00 -11.92 24.44
N ASP A 48 1.94 -11.34 25.63
CA ASP A 48 1.78 -9.90 25.77
C ASP A 48 2.96 -9.15 25.14
N TYR A 49 2.69 -7.97 24.59
CA TYR A 49 3.70 -7.13 23.94
C TYR A 49 3.33 -5.65 24.17
N PRO A 50 4.25 -4.69 23.92
CA PRO A 50 3.99 -3.27 24.24
C PRO A 50 2.71 -2.69 23.63
N GLY A 51 2.28 -3.16 22.48
CA GLY A 51 1.09 -2.68 21.78
C GLY A 51 -0.19 -3.48 22.05
N GLY A 52 -0.13 -4.57 22.81
CA GLY A 52 -1.29 -5.41 23.05
C GLY A 52 -1.02 -6.64 23.91
N LYS A 53 -1.98 -7.55 23.89
CA LYS A 53 -1.99 -8.75 24.75
C LYS A 53 -1.94 -10.01 23.93
N LYS A 54 -1.53 -11.09 24.59
CA LYS A 54 -1.62 -12.44 24.05
C LYS A 54 -3.00 -12.70 23.42
N GLY A 55 -3.01 -13.21 22.20
CA GLY A 55 -4.23 -13.52 21.47
C GLY A 55 -4.76 -12.39 20.60
N ASP A 56 -4.32 -11.16 20.82
CA ASP A 56 -4.66 -10.05 19.92
C ASP A 56 -4.02 -10.28 18.54
N VAL A 57 -4.66 -9.76 17.50
CA VAL A 57 -4.06 -9.76 16.16
C VAL A 57 -2.78 -8.93 16.19
N LEU A 58 -1.66 -9.57 15.92
CA LEU A 58 -0.36 -8.92 15.91
C LEU A 58 0.03 -8.48 14.51
N THR A 59 -0.04 -9.38 13.53
CA THR A 59 0.31 -9.09 12.15
C THR A 59 -0.75 -9.58 11.19
N VAL A 60 -0.91 -8.87 10.08
CA VAL A 60 -1.80 -9.22 8.99
C VAL A 60 -1.01 -9.17 7.69
N GLU A 61 -0.87 -10.30 7.03
CA GLU A 61 -0.24 -10.37 5.70
C GLU A 61 -1.30 -10.11 4.64
N PHE A 62 -0.98 -9.25 3.70
CA PHE A 62 -1.89 -8.89 2.61
C PHE A 62 -1.12 -8.43 1.38
N THR A 63 -1.83 -8.29 0.28
CA THR A 63 -1.28 -7.71 -0.94
C THR A 63 -2.04 -6.45 -1.32
N VAL A 64 -1.34 -5.51 -1.94
CA VAL A 64 -1.93 -4.33 -2.58
C VAL A 64 -1.48 -4.34 -4.03
N LEU A 65 -2.41 -4.56 -4.95
CA LEU A 65 -2.12 -4.71 -6.38
C LEU A 65 -0.91 -5.62 -6.63
N GLY A 66 -0.92 -6.77 -5.96
CA GLY A 66 0.12 -7.78 -6.08
C GLY A 66 1.36 -7.55 -5.22
N ILE A 67 1.52 -6.38 -4.60
CA ILE A 67 2.69 -6.07 -3.75
C ILE A 67 2.47 -6.69 -2.36
N PRO A 68 3.37 -7.54 -1.87
CA PRO A 68 3.24 -8.12 -0.55
C PRO A 68 3.48 -7.09 0.55
N CYS A 69 2.58 -7.07 1.52
CA CYS A 69 2.60 -6.19 2.67
C CYS A 69 2.35 -6.97 3.96
N VAL A 70 2.80 -6.42 5.05
CA VAL A 70 2.42 -6.88 6.38
C VAL A 70 2.06 -5.67 7.24
N GLY A 71 0.88 -5.70 7.84
CA GLY A 71 0.47 -4.72 8.83
C GLY A 71 0.81 -5.24 10.22
N ILE A 72 1.45 -4.43 11.02
CA ILE A 72 1.74 -4.76 12.43
C ILE A 72 0.94 -3.85 13.35
N ASN A 73 0.24 -4.45 14.31
CA ASN A 73 -0.45 -3.72 15.37
C ASN A 73 0.52 -3.45 16.52
N GLY A 74 1.36 -2.45 16.33
CA GLY A 74 2.43 -2.14 17.27
C GLY A 74 2.06 -1.16 18.39
N GLY A 75 0.88 -0.54 18.30
CA GLY A 75 0.42 0.46 19.27
C GLY A 75 0.55 1.89 18.75
N PRO A 76 0.31 2.90 19.61
CA PRO A 76 0.16 4.29 19.17
C PRO A 76 1.47 5.06 18.99
N THR A 77 2.63 4.40 19.10
CA THR A 77 3.94 5.07 19.12
C THR A 77 4.29 5.79 17.83
N PHE A 78 3.96 5.19 16.67
CA PHE A 78 4.31 5.73 15.37
C PHE A 78 3.08 6.05 14.54
N ARG A 79 3.20 7.04 13.67
CA ARG A 79 2.15 7.45 12.73
C ARG A 79 2.71 7.54 11.32
N HIS A 80 1.86 7.30 10.35
CA HIS A 80 2.22 7.48 8.94
C HIS A 80 2.35 8.97 8.60
N SER A 81 3.16 9.23 7.60
CA SER A 81 3.37 10.58 7.07
C SER A 81 3.51 10.50 5.55
N GLU A 82 3.62 11.66 4.91
CA GLU A 82 3.83 11.77 3.47
C GLU A 82 5.19 11.26 3.00
N ALA A 83 6.08 10.87 3.94
CA ALA A 83 7.37 10.31 3.58
C ALA A 83 7.28 8.95 2.88
N PHE A 84 6.16 8.24 3.05
CA PHE A 84 5.84 7.03 2.31
C PHE A 84 4.47 7.18 1.67
N SER A 85 4.32 6.68 0.45
CA SER A 85 3.03 6.60 -0.22
C SER A 85 3.00 5.42 -1.17
N PHE A 86 1.81 4.87 -1.40
CA PHE A 86 1.58 4.02 -2.56
C PHE A 86 1.19 4.92 -3.73
N GLN A 87 1.86 4.74 -4.86
CA GLN A 87 1.46 5.38 -6.11
C GLN A 87 0.70 4.34 -6.95
N ILE A 88 -0.57 4.62 -7.19
CA ILE A 88 -1.47 3.73 -7.91
C ILE A 88 -1.74 4.31 -9.28
N ALA A 89 -1.33 3.59 -10.32
CA ALA A 89 -1.61 3.98 -11.70
C ALA A 89 -3.05 3.64 -12.05
N THR A 90 -3.71 4.53 -12.75
CA THR A 90 -5.09 4.32 -13.24
C THR A 90 -5.16 4.51 -14.75
N ASP A 91 -6.09 3.80 -15.38
CA ASP A 91 -6.23 3.76 -16.85
C ASP A 91 -7.47 4.50 -17.35
N SER A 92 -8.33 4.98 -16.44
CA SER A 92 -9.54 5.72 -16.80
C SER A 92 -9.91 6.71 -15.71
N GLN A 93 -10.73 7.69 -16.05
CA GLN A 93 -11.28 8.63 -15.07
C GLN A 93 -12.17 7.90 -14.07
N GLU A 94 -12.93 6.91 -14.51
CA GLU A 94 -13.80 6.12 -13.65
C GLU A 94 -13.00 5.37 -12.58
N GLU A 95 -11.88 4.78 -12.96
CA GLU A 95 -11.00 4.07 -12.04
C GLU A 95 -10.35 5.05 -11.05
N THR A 96 -9.89 6.19 -11.53
CA THR A 96 -9.33 7.26 -10.71
C THR A 96 -10.34 7.71 -9.64
N ASP A 97 -11.55 8.01 -10.07
CA ASP A 97 -12.62 8.47 -9.17
C ASP A 97 -13.01 7.39 -8.16
N ARG A 98 -13.06 6.15 -8.61
CA ARG A 98 -13.43 5.03 -7.74
C ARG A 98 -12.44 4.87 -6.58
N TYR A 99 -11.16 4.86 -6.85
CA TYR A 99 -10.14 4.72 -5.81
C TYR A 99 -10.06 5.95 -4.92
N TRP A 100 -10.08 7.13 -5.52
CA TRP A 100 -10.08 8.39 -4.78
C TRP A 100 -11.25 8.48 -3.82
N ASN A 101 -12.46 8.26 -4.32
CA ASN A 101 -13.66 8.35 -3.52
C ASN A 101 -13.73 7.28 -2.45
N ALA A 102 -13.24 6.07 -2.72
CA ALA A 102 -13.17 5.01 -1.72
C ALA A 102 -12.27 5.40 -0.55
N ILE A 103 -11.10 5.93 -0.82
CA ILE A 103 -10.12 6.30 0.21
C ILE A 103 -10.60 7.52 1.00
N VAL A 104 -10.96 8.59 0.31
CA VAL A 104 -11.41 9.84 0.94
C VAL A 104 -12.73 9.63 1.67
N GLY A 105 -13.66 8.88 1.06
CA GLY A 105 -14.98 8.61 1.62
C GLY A 105 -14.97 7.66 2.81
N ASN A 106 -13.89 6.96 3.07
CA ASN A 106 -13.77 6.04 4.21
C ASN A 106 -12.99 6.68 5.39
N GLY A 107 -13.27 7.93 5.70
CA GLY A 107 -12.59 8.64 6.77
C GLY A 107 -11.23 9.19 6.40
N GLY A 108 -10.91 9.21 5.12
CA GLY A 108 -9.70 9.81 4.59
C GLY A 108 -9.85 11.31 4.33
N GLU A 109 -8.82 11.88 3.75
CA GLU A 109 -8.81 13.31 3.42
C GLU A 109 -8.04 13.58 2.13
N GLU A 110 -8.48 14.60 1.40
CA GLU A 110 -7.80 15.05 0.20
C GLU A 110 -6.52 15.81 0.54
N SER A 111 -5.51 15.62 -0.29
CA SER A 111 -4.31 16.43 -0.33
C SER A 111 -4.13 16.99 -1.72
N ALA A 112 -3.05 17.73 -1.97
CA ALA A 112 -2.81 18.37 -3.25
C ALA A 112 -2.30 17.40 -4.31
N CYS A 113 -2.54 17.71 -5.59
CA CYS A 113 -1.87 17.09 -6.75
C CYS A 113 -2.03 15.56 -6.86
N GLY A 114 -3.25 15.07 -6.63
CA GLY A 114 -3.53 13.63 -6.76
C GLY A 114 -3.13 12.81 -5.54
N TRP A 115 -2.72 13.45 -4.46
CA TRP A 115 -2.44 12.82 -3.19
C TRP A 115 -3.67 12.84 -2.30
N CYS A 116 -3.85 11.76 -1.55
CA CYS A 116 -4.85 11.69 -0.48
C CYS A 116 -4.31 10.80 0.65
N LYS A 117 -4.96 10.88 1.80
CA LYS A 117 -4.66 10.01 2.95
C LYS A 117 -5.85 9.14 3.24
N ASP A 118 -5.57 7.92 3.67
CA ASP A 118 -6.63 7.07 4.18
C ASP A 118 -6.92 7.38 5.67
N ARG A 119 -7.91 6.69 6.21
CA ARG A 119 -8.32 6.83 7.61
C ARG A 119 -7.17 6.66 8.59
N TRP A 120 -6.18 5.84 8.25
CA TRP A 120 -5.06 5.50 9.12
C TRP A 120 -3.83 6.38 8.89
N GLY A 121 -3.96 7.39 8.05
CA GLY A 121 -2.90 8.36 7.77
C GLY A 121 -1.91 7.94 6.70
N LEU A 122 -2.10 6.78 6.09
CA LEU A 122 -1.25 6.31 4.99
C LEU A 122 -1.56 7.12 3.74
N SER A 123 -0.52 7.59 3.08
CA SER A 123 -0.63 8.42 1.88
C SER A 123 -0.72 7.59 0.62
N TRP A 124 -1.57 8.05 -0.30
CA TRP A 124 -1.82 7.44 -1.60
C TRP A 124 -1.71 8.50 -2.68
N GLN A 125 -1.08 8.13 -3.78
CA GLN A 125 -1.08 8.92 -5.01
C GLN A 125 -1.91 8.17 -6.03
N ILE A 126 -3.03 8.74 -6.45
CA ILE A 126 -3.87 8.15 -7.50
C ILE A 126 -3.49 8.87 -8.79
N THR A 127 -2.74 8.20 -9.65
CA THR A 127 -2.04 8.83 -10.75
C THR A 127 -2.47 8.23 -12.09
N PRO A 128 -3.26 8.96 -12.89
CA PRO A 128 -3.60 8.48 -14.22
C PRO A 128 -2.37 8.20 -15.08
N ARG A 129 -2.34 7.03 -15.72
CA ARG A 129 -1.24 6.67 -16.64
C ARG A 129 -1.08 7.68 -17.76
N ALA A 130 -2.19 8.23 -18.25
CA ALA A 130 -2.16 9.28 -19.26
C ALA A 130 -1.31 10.46 -18.82
N LEU A 131 -1.36 10.84 -17.55
CA LEU A 131 -0.55 11.93 -17.01
C LEU A 131 0.92 11.53 -16.89
N THR A 132 1.23 10.37 -16.36
CA THR A 132 2.62 9.89 -16.23
C THR A 132 3.26 9.67 -17.60
N ASP A 133 2.51 9.14 -18.56
CA ASP A 133 3.00 8.95 -19.93
C ASP A 133 3.24 10.31 -20.62
N ALA A 134 2.38 11.28 -20.42
CA ALA A 134 2.56 12.63 -20.96
C ALA A 134 3.79 13.31 -20.33
N MET A 135 4.01 13.16 -19.05
CA MET A 135 5.19 13.68 -18.36
C MET A 135 6.46 13.02 -18.87
N ALA A 136 6.47 11.72 -19.06
CA ALA A 136 7.61 10.97 -19.59
C ALA A 136 7.92 11.38 -21.02
N ALA A 137 6.92 11.59 -21.88
CA ALA A 137 7.07 12.02 -23.27
C ALA A 137 7.59 13.46 -23.38
N GLY A 138 7.22 14.34 -22.44
CA GLY A 138 7.65 15.74 -22.39
C GLY A 138 8.98 15.97 -21.65
N ALA A 139 9.47 14.96 -20.92
CA ALA A 139 10.70 15.10 -20.17
C ALA A 139 11.93 15.07 -21.09
N PRO A 140 12.94 15.90 -20.85
CA PRO A 140 14.22 15.76 -21.55
C PRO A 140 14.78 14.37 -21.28
N ARG A 141 15.31 13.73 -22.32
CA ARG A 141 16.02 12.46 -22.12
C ARG A 141 17.21 12.70 -21.20
N PRO A 142 17.46 11.78 -20.23
CA PRO A 142 18.70 11.85 -19.47
C PRO A 142 19.86 11.88 -20.44
N SER A 143 20.78 12.85 -20.25
CA SER A 143 21.99 12.88 -21.05
C SER A 143 22.81 11.63 -20.79
N VAL A 144 22.94 10.80 -21.82
CA VAL A 144 23.89 9.69 -21.77
C VAL A 144 25.29 10.31 -21.72
N PRO A 145 26.12 9.97 -20.71
CA PRO A 145 27.49 10.43 -20.75
C PRO A 145 28.11 9.98 -22.06
N SER A 146 28.67 10.94 -22.83
CA SER A 146 29.42 10.56 -24.02
C SER A 146 30.55 9.65 -23.57
N THR A 147 30.55 8.45 -24.09
CA THR A 147 31.67 7.52 -23.90
C THR A 147 32.91 8.17 -24.48
N PRO A 148 33.99 8.25 -23.72
CA PRO A 148 35.26 8.76 -24.27
C PRO A 148 35.78 7.88 -25.40
#